data_43aeae9e2d170ab3aa8c78f25319713f
#
_entry.id   43aeae9e2d170ab3aa8c78f25319713f
#
_cell.length_a   1.000
_cell.length_b   1.000
_cell.length_c   1.000
_cell.angle_alpha   90.00
_cell.angle_beta   90.00
_cell.angle_gamma   90.00
#
_symmetry.space_group_name_H-M   'P 1'
#
loop_
_entity.id
_entity.type
_entity.pdbx_description
1 polymer ?
#
loop_
_entity_poly.entity_id
_entity_poly.type
_entity_poly.pdbx_seq_one_letter_code
_entity_poly.pdbx_strand_id
1 'polypeptide(L)'
;MARLHALSKAHDLLITDQWDCAPLTAVIEAAIEPFQRDRFRLEGPEVGLNASTSLHISLALHELATNAAKFGALSNRTGRIRVRWKPMGSDHLMLAWQEQHGPPVAPPNRKGFGSILIEHAFESVRFRYAPRGFTCSFHAPLRAAEPPEDTEGNGRGCSAA
;
A
#
# COMPACT_ATOMS: atom_id res chain seq x y z
N MET A 1 6.05 1.33 18.77
CA MET A 1 5.45 -0.01 18.99
C MET A 1 4.56 -0.44 17.82
N ALA A 2 3.66 0.40 17.26
CA ALA A 2 2.76 0.03 16.14
C ALA A 2 3.47 -0.42 14.84
N ARG A 3 4.64 0.13 14.52
CA ARG A 3 5.43 -0.24 13.32
C ARG A 3 5.98 -1.67 13.36
N LEU A 4 6.37 -2.15 14.54
CA LEU A 4 6.83 -3.52 14.74
C LEU A 4 5.71 -4.54 14.59
N HIS A 5 4.46 -4.16 14.90
CA HIS A 5 3.29 -5.04 14.75
C HIS A 5 2.85 -5.21 13.29
N ALA A 6 2.93 -4.13 12.50
CA ALA A 6 2.65 -4.19 11.04
C ALA A 6 3.70 -5.02 10.31
N LEU A 7 4.99 -4.91 10.69
CA LEU A 7 6.09 -5.72 10.19
C LEU A 7 5.92 -7.20 10.57
N SER A 8 5.52 -7.50 11.81
CA SER A 8 5.30 -8.87 12.28
C SER A 8 4.16 -9.54 11.51
N LYS A 9 3.03 -8.87 11.32
CA LYS A 9 1.89 -9.45 10.56
C LYS A 9 2.18 -9.64 9.07
N ALA A 10 2.90 -8.70 8.44
CA ALA A 10 3.35 -8.88 7.06
C ALA A 10 4.34 -10.05 6.94
N HIS A 11 5.18 -10.24 7.97
CA HIS A 11 6.11 -11.37 8.06
C HIS A 11 5.39 -12.69 8.33
N ASP A 12 4.38 -12.71 9.19
CA ASP A 12 3.59 -13.92 9.51
C ASP A 12 2.77 -14.41 8.31
N LEU A 13 2.32 -13.51 7.42
CA LEU A 13 1.67 -13.88 6.15
C LEU A 13 2.66 -14.50 5.14
N LEU A 14 3.96 -14.27 5.30
CA LEU A 14 5.02 -14.79 4.44
C LEU A 14 5.64 -16.10 4.94
N ILE A 15 5.44 -16.46 6.23
CA ILE A 15 6.03 -17.66 6.85
C ILE A 15 5.18 -18.93 6.63
N THR A 16 3.94 -18.80 6.15
CA THR A 16 3.18 -20.00 5.76
C THR A 16 3.75 -20.55 4.46
N ASP A 17 4.52 -21.58 4.57
CA ASP A 17 5.41 -22.30 3.61
C ASP A 17 4.79 -22.76 2.26
N GLN A 18 3.72 -22.12 1.76
CA GLN A 18 3.03 -22.51 0.52
C GLN A 18 2.59 -21.37 -0.41
N TRP A 19 2.91 -20.10 -0.12
CA TRP A 19 2.44 -18.99 -0.94
C TRP A 19 3.60 -18.21 -1.52
N ASP A 20 3.94 -18.49 -2.77
CA ASP A 20 4.85 -17.64 -3.55
C ASP A 20 4.28 -16.22 -3.75
N CYS A 21 2.98 -16.00 -3.48
CA CYS A 21 2.27 -14.75 -3.67
C CYS A 21 1.20 -14.50 -2.61
N ALA A 22 1.18 -13.32 -1.99
CA ALA A 22 0.13 -12.88 -1.08
C ALA A 22 -1.00 -12.13 -1.83
N PRO A 23 -2.29 -12.42 -1.58
CA PRO A 23 -3.38 -11.63 -2.15
C PRO A 23 -3.28 -10.16 -1.71
N LEU A 24 -3.37 -9.22 -2.68
CA LEU A 24 -3.31 -7.79 -2.37
C LEU A 24 -4.38 -7.35 -1.37
N THR A 25 -5.60 -7.89 -1.50
CA THR A 25 -6.70 -7.61 -0.55
C THR A 25 -6.31 -7.96 0.88
N ALA A 26 -5.67 -9.12 1.11
CA ALA A 26 -5.20 -9.52 2.43
C ALA A 26 -4.09 -8.60 2.97
N VAL A 27 -3.18 -8.18 2.11
CA VAL A 27 -2.10 -7.22 2.46
C VAL A 27 -2.69 -5.86 2.86
N ILE A 28 -3.68 -5.36 2.11
CA ILE A 28 -4.37 -4.10 2.45
C ILE A 28 -5.11 -4.24 3.79
N GLU A 29 -5.88 -5.30 3.97
CA GLU A 29 -6.66 -5.52 5.20
C GLU A 29 -5.77 -5.63 6.43
N ALA A 30 -4.66 -6.34 6.34
CA ALA A 30 -3.67 -6.41 7.42
C ALA A 30 -3.05 -5.03 7.75
N ALA A 31 -2.76 -4.21 6.74
CA ALA A 31 -2.19 -2.88 6.94
C ALA A 31 -3.15 -1.90 7.62
N ILE A 32 -4.47 -2.02 7.36
CA ILE A 32 -5.49 -1.13 7.92
C ILE A 32 -6.19 -1.70 9.16
N GLU A 33 -5.87 -2.92 9.58
CA GLU A 33 -6.51 -3.58 10.74
C GLU A 33 -6.53 -2.74 12.03
N PRO A 34 -5.49 -1.95 12.37
CA PRO A 34 -5.54 -1.09 13.56
C PRO A 34 -6.55 0.05 13.48
N PHE A 35 -7.16 0.26 12.32
CA PHE A 35 -8.10 1.35 12.05
C PHE A 35 -9.52 0.82 11.87
N GLN A 36 -10.53 1.70 11.98
CA GLN A 36 -11.93 1.34 11.79
C GLN A 36 -12.20 0.88 10.36
N ARG A 37 -12.36 -0.44 10.13
CA ARG A 37 -12.47 -1.07 8.81
C ARG A 37 -13.67 -0.55 8.00
N ASP A 38 -14.78 -0.23 8.63
CA ASP A 38 -16.00 0.31 8.01
C ASP A 38 -15.81 1.70 7.37
N ARG A 39 -14.69 2.36 7.65
CA ARG A 39 -14.31 3.64 7.06
C ARG A 39 -13.49 3.51 5.78
N PHE A 40 -13.14 2.29 5.39
CA PHE A 40 -12.36 1.99 4.20
C PHE A 40 -13.22 1.31 3.14
N ARG A 41 -13.14 1.82 1.91
CA ARG A 41 -13.71 1.18 0.73
C ARG A 41 -12.56 0.69 -0.17
N LEU A 42 -12.53 -0.61 -0.40
CA LEU A 42 -11.52 -1.30 -1.20
C LEU A 42 -12.14 -1.68 -2.54
N GLU A 43 -11.48 -1.33 -3.65
CA GLU A 43 -11.99 -1.55 -5.01
C GLU A 43 -10.86 -1.92 -5.96
N GLY A 44 -10.93 -3.11 -6.53
CA GLY A 44 -9.99 -3.63 -7.53
C GLY A 44 -10.12 -5.13 -7.70
N PRO A 45 -9.50 -5.69 -8.76
CA PRO A 45 -9.49 -7.12 -8.98
C PRO A 45 -8.56 -7.84 -8.00
N GLU A 46 -8.70 -9.15 -7.88
CA GLU A 46 -7.74 -9.96 -7.13
C GLU A 46 -6.37 -9.93 -7.82
N VAL A 47 -5.32 -9.71 -7.04
CA VAL A 47 -3.93 -9.62 -7.54
C VAL A 47 -3.01 -10.29 -6.52
N GLY A 48 -2.14 -11.18 -7.00
CA GLY A 48 -1.07 -11.77 -6.21
C GLY A 48 0.18 -10.89 -6.19
N LEU A 49 0.77 -10.71 -5.01
CA LEU A 49 1.97 -9.92 -4.80
C LEU A 49 3.12 -10.80 -4.32
N ASN A 50 4.33 -10.56 -4.82
CA ASN A 50 5.53 -11.14 -4.24
C ASN A 50 5.82 -10.55 -2.84
N ALA A 51 6.70 -11.19 -2.08
CA ALA A 51 7.02 -10.83 -0.70
C ALA A 51 7.51 -9.37 -0.56
N SER A 52 8.40 -8.93 -1.44
CA SER A 52 8.97 -7.57 -1.40
C SER A 52 7.90 -6.51 -1.64
N THR A 53 7.08 -6.67 -2.68
CA THR A 53 5.99 -5.74 -3.00
C THR A 53 4.93 -5.73 -1.89
N SER A 54 4.59 -6.90 -1.33
CA SER A 54 3.67 -7.02 -0.20
C SER A 54 4.13 -6.21 1.00
N LEU A 55 5.40 -6.32 1.36
CA LEU A 55 5.99 -5.57 2.47
C LEU A 55 5.93 -4.06 2.21
N HIS A 56 6.36 -3.61 1.04
CA HIS A 56 6.37 -2.19 0.70
C HIS A 56 4.95 -1.59 0.67
N ILE A 57 3.97 -2.30 0.09
CA ILE A 57 2.56 -1.86 0.08
C ILE A 57 2.00 -1.81 1.50
N SER A 58 2.26 -2.83 2.32
CA SER A 58 1.81 -2.86 3.72
C SER A 58 2.33 -1.66 4.52
N LEU A 59 3.63 -1.36 4.42
CA LEU A 59 4.25 -0.22 5.09
C LEU A 59 3.68 1.11 4.58
N ALA A 60 3.53 1.27 3.26
CA ALA A 60 2.98 2.49 2.67
C ALA A 60 1.54 2.75 3.13
N LEU A 61 0.68 1.74 3.10
CA LEU A 61 -0.71 1.86 3.52
C LEU A 61 -0.84 2.14 5.02
N HIS A 62 -0.01 1.50 5.84
CA HIS A 62 0.03 1.78 7.28
C HIS A 62 0.44 3.22 7.58
N GLU A 63 1.44 3.77 6.89
CA GLU A 63 1.86 5.17 7.03
C GLU A 63 0.77 6.13 6.53
N LEU A 64 0.12 5.84 5.39
CA LEU A 64 -1.00 6.62 4.89
C LEU A 64 -2.18 6.64 5.89
N ALA A 65 -2.55 5.48 6.44
CA ALA A 65 -3.61 5.37 7.43
C ALA A 65 -3.28 6.09 8.75
N THR A 66 -2.02 6.00 9.19
CA THR A 66 -1.53 6.74 10.36
C THR A 66 -1.61 8.25 10.14
N ASN A 67 -1.22 8.74 8.97
CA ASN A 67 -1.32 10.15 8.61
C ASN A 67 -2.79 10.60 8.51
N ALA A 68 -3.65 9.78 7.92
CA ALA A 68 -5.09 10.04 7.87
C ALA A 68 -5.72 10.12 9.26
N ALA A 69 -5.29 9.28 10.20
CA ALA A 69 -5.75 9.31 11.59
C ALA A 69 -5.28 10.54 12.36
N LYS A 70 -4.08 11.04 12.08
CA LYS A 70 -3.52 12.20 12.77
C LYS A 70 -3.99 13.52 12.17
N PHE A 71 -4.06 13.62 10.85
CA PHE A 71 -4.19 14.89 10.13
C PHE A 71 -5.26 14.89 9.05
N GLY A 72 -5.74 13.73 8.64
CA GLY A 72 -6.60 13.54 7.46
C GLY A 72 -7.99 12.99 7.79
N ALA A 73 -8.54 12.23 6.86
CA ALA A 73 -9.92 11.79 6.90
C ALA A 73 -10.31 10.94 8.13
N LEU A 74 -9.38 10.22 8.73
CA LEU A 74 -9.67 9.41 9.93
C LEU A 74 -9.61 10.21 11.23
N SER A 75 -9.17 11.47 11.21
CA SER A 75 -9.11 12.33 12.42
C SER A 75 -10.47 12.84 12.88
N ASN A 76 -11.52 12.72 12.07
CA ASN A 76 -12.90 13.07 12.41
C ASN A 76 -13.84 11.86 12.28
N ARG A 77 -15.14 12.05 12.58
CA ARG A 77 -16.14 10.95 12.58
C ARG A 77 -16.69 10.61 11.20
N THR A 78 -16.66 11.54 10.25
CA THR A 78 -17.32 11.43 8.95
C THR A 78 -16.40 11.02 7.81
N GLY A 79 -15.10 11.21 7.98
CA GLY A 79 -14.12 10.93 6.95
C GLY A 79 -14.08 9.46 6.53
N ARG A 80 -13.79 9.24 5.27
CA ARG A 80 -13.71 7.93 4.64
C ARG A 80 -12.46 7.86 3.77
N ILE A 81 -12.00 6.64 3.56
CA ILE A 81 -10.86 6.35 2.70
C ILE A 81 -11.32 5.39 1.60
N ARG A 82 -10.94 5.70 0.38
CA ARG A 82 -11.10 4.80 -0.75
C ARG A 82 -9.72 4.36 -1.24
N VAL A 83 -9.50 3.06 -1.30
CA VAL A 83 -8.31 2.44 -1.89
C VAL A 83 -8.75 1.73 -3.16
N ARG A 84 -8.16 2.12 -4.28
CA ARG A 84 -8.43 1.51 -5.59
C ARG A 84 -7.14 1.03 -6.21
N TRP A 85 -7.22 -0.07 -6.93
CA TRP A 85 -6.08 -0.58 -7.67
C TRP A 85 -6.51 -1.23 -8.96
N LYS A 86 -5.58 -1.28 -9.90
CA LYS A 86 -5.73 -1.99 -11.16
C LYS A 86 -4.37 -2.46 -11.67
N PRO A 87 -4.30 -3.64 -12.28
CA PRO A 87 -3.11 -4.06 -13.03
C PRO A 87 -2.84 -3.10 -14.20
N MET A 88 -1.55 -2.89 -14.47
CA MET A 88 -1.02 -2.08 -15.56
C MET A 88 -0.09 -2.97 -16.38
N GLY A 89 -0.65 -3.62 -17.43
CA GLY A 89 0.06 -4.70 -18.11
C GLY A 89 0.26 -5.92 -17.20
N SER A 90 1.32 -6.68 -17.44
CA SER A 90 1.68 -7.89 -16.68
C SER A 90 2.56 -7.63 -15.48
N ASP A 91 3.20 -6.46 -15.40
CA ASP A 91 4.37 -6.25 -14.55
C ASP A 91 4.15 -5.20 -13.46
N HIS A 92 3.12 -4.39 -13.58
CA HIS A 92 2.87 -3.29 -12.66
C HIS A 92 1.42 -3.26 -12.16
N LEU A 93 1.27 -2.70 -10.98
CA LEU A 93 0.00 -2.40 -10.33
C LEU A 93 -0.08 -0.89 -10.07
N MET A 94 -1.13 -0.22 -10.51
CA MET A 94 -1.44 1.14 -10.05
C MET A 94 -2.31 1.05 -8.82
N LEU A 95 -1.87 1.67 -7.71
CA LEU A 95 -2.66 1.82 -6.49
C LEU A 95 -2.94 3.30 -6.24
N ALA A 96 -4.18 3.61 -5.85
CA ALA A 96 -4.63 4.95 -5.53
C ALA A 96 -5.34 4.97 -4.17
N TRP A 97 -4.88 5.84 -3.29
CA TRP A 97 -5.45 6.20 -2.00
C TRP A 97 -6.15 7.54 -2.09
N GLN A 98 -7.38 7.64 -1.60
CA GLN A 98 -8.16 8.87 -1.61
C GLN A 98 -8.85 9.07 -0.27
N GLU A 99 -8.59 10.21 0.35
CA GLU A 99 -9.29 10.66 1.55
C GLU A 99 -10.48 11.56 1.20
N GLN A 100 -11.59 11.39 1.89
CA GLN A 100 -12.85 12.12 1.67
C GLN A 100 -13.48 12.51 3.02
N HIS A 101 -14.16 13.63 3.05
CA HIS A 101 -14.91 14.12 4.23
C HIS A 101 -14.05 14.32 5.49
N GLY A 102 -12.74 14.43 5.31
CA GLY A 102 -11.80 14.83 6.36
C GLY A 102 -11.72 16.34 6.53
N PRO A 103 -10.87 16.82 7.45
CA PRO A 103 -10.55 18.23 7.54
C PRO A 103 -9.84 18.72 6.27
N PRO A 104 -9.83 20.03 5.98
CA PRO A 104 -9.01 20.58 4.90
C PRO A 104 -7.54 20.22 5.10
N VAL A 105 -6.88 19.75 4.04
CA VAL A 105 -5.47 19.38 4.08
C VAL A 105 -4.63 20.39 3.30
N ALA A 106 -3.42 20.66 3.80
CA ALA A 106 -2.42 21.48 3.14
C ALA A 106 -1.12 20.69 2.97
N PRO A 107 -0.29 21.04 1.98
CA PRO A 107 1.03 20.45 1.85
C PRO A 107 1.84 20.60 3.15
N PRO A 108 2.49 19.55 3.65
CA PRO A 108 3.31 19.67 4.84
C PRO A 108 4.58 20.50 4.55
N ASN A 109 5.03 21.26 5.55
CA ASN A 109 6.26 22.05 5.43
C ASN A 109 7.53 21.20 5.29
N ARG A 110 7.47 19.93 5.74
CA ARG A 110 8.54 18.94 5.62
C ARG A 110 7.95 17.59 5.25
N LYS A 111 8.62 16.88 4.33
CA LYS A 111 8.26 15.50 4.02
C LYS A 111 8.45 14.62 5.26
N GLY A 112 7.41 13.91 5.66
CA GLY A 112 7.50 12.91 6.71
C GLY A 112 8.16 11.61 6.20
N PHE A 113 8.53 10.75 7.13
CA PHE A 113 9.15 9.46 6.82
C PHE A 113 8.31 8.62 5.86
N GLY A 114 6.98 8.57 6.04
CA GLY A 114 6.08 7.82 5.18
C GLY A 114 6.09 8.29 3.71
N SER A 115 6.15 9.60 3.47
CA SER A 115 6.26 10.13 2.10
C SER A 115 7.58 9.74 1.45
N ILE A 116 8.68 9.81 2.19
CA ILE A 116 10.01 9.40 1.73
C ILE A 116 10.03 7.91 1.41
N LEU A 117 9.48 7.07 2.30
CA LEU A 117 9.39 5.64 2.11
C LEU A 117 8.62 5.29 0.83
N ILE A 118 7.46 5.92 0.60
CA ILE A 118 6.65 5.68 -0.60
C ILE A 118 7.40 6.11 -1.87
N GLU A 119 8.06 7.27 -1.86
CA GLU A 119 8.83 7.75 -3.01
C GLU A 119 10.03 6.87 -3.34
N HIS A 120 10.64 6.21 -2.35
CA HIS A 120 11.75 5.27 -2.58
C HIS A 120 11.30 3.86 -2.97
N ALA A 121 10.13 3.44 -2.50
CA ALA A 121 9.65 2.07 -2.71
C ALA A 121 8.90 1.88 -4.04
N PHE A 122 8.36 2.97 -4.62
CA PHE A 122 7.46 2.87 -5.76
C PHE A 122 7.78 3.87 -6.86
N GLU A 123 7.27 3.56 -8.06
CA GLU A 123 7.39 4.41 -9.23
C GLU A 123 6.17 5.33 -9.40
N SER A 124 6.33 6.39 -10.18
CA SER A 124 5.25 7.32 -10.57
C SER A 124 4.44 7.84 -9.38
N VAL A 125 5.10 8.07 -8.23
CA VAL A 125 4.44 8.52 -7.00
C VAL A 125 3.91 9.94 -7.18
N ARG A 126 2.64 10.14 -6.84
CA ARG A 126 1.98 11.45 -6.86
C ARG A 126 1.23 11.68 -5.57
N PHE A 127 1.59 12.76 -4.86
CA PHE A 127 0.85 13.29 -3.74
C PHE A 127 0.09 14.54 -4.16
N ARG A 128 -1.18 14.60 -3.80
CA ARG A 128 -2.01 15.79 -4.03
C ARG A 128 -2.74 16.18 -2.74
N TYR A 129 -2.46 17.37 -2.30
CA TYR A 129 -3.11 18.00 -1.16
C TYR A 129 -4.16 18.98 -1.70
N ALA A 130 -5.43 18.68 -1.50
CA ALA A 130 -6.54 19.50 -1.93
C ALA A 130 -7.48 19.80 -0.76
N PRO A 131 -8.21 20.92 -0.75
CA PRO A 131 -9.13 21.25 0.34
C PRO A 131 -10.18 20.17 0.62
N ARG A 132 -10.49 19.35 -0.38
CA ARG A 132 -11.48 18.24 -0.27
C ARG A 132 -10.88 16.92 0.20
N GLY A 133 -9.57 16.85 0.43
CA GLY A 133 -8.87 15.67 0.93
C GLY A 133 -7.54 15.40 0.23
N PHE A 134 -6.78 14.53 0.84
CA PHE A 134 -5.49 14.06 0.33
C PHE A 134 -5.68 12.89 -0.64
N THR A 135 -4.85 12.85 -1.67
CA THR A 135 -4.72 11.68 -2.55
C THR A 135 -3.27 11.29 -2.73
N CYS A 136 -3.03 9.99 -2.79
CA CYS A 136 -1.74 9.40 -3.15
C CYS A 136 -1.96 8.36 -4.22
N SER A 137 -1.11 8.33 -5.24
CA SER A 137 -1.08 7.22 -6.21
C SER A 137 0.35 6.86 -6.55
N PHE A 138 0.58 5.58 -6.83
CA PHE A 138 1.90 5.06 -7.20
C PHE A 138 1.76 3.78 -8.03
N HIS A 139 2.86 3.41 -8.70
CA HIS A 139 2.98 2.13 -9.40
C HIS A 139 3.90 1.21 -8.59
N ALA A 140 3.43 -0.02 -8.35
CA ALA A 140 4.17 -1.07 -7.68
C ALA A 140 4.51 -2.19 -8.67
N PRO A 141 5.70 -2.79 -8.63
CA PRO A 141 6.02 -3.94 -9.47
C PRO A 141 5.25 -5.17 -8.98
N LEU A 142 4.68 -5.94 -9.90
CA LEU A 142 4.03 -7.23 -9.60
C LEU A 142 5.04 -8.37 -9.57
N ARG A 143 6.14 -8.25 -10.33
CA ARG A 143 7.25 -9.22 -10.32
C ARG A 143 8.36 -8.70 -9.43
N ALA A 144 9.10 -9.62 -8.81
CA ALA A 144 10.36 -9.24 -8.18
C ALA A 144 11.29 -8.65 -9.26
N ALA A 145 12.02 -7.59 -8.94
CA ALA A 145 13.15 -7.19 -9.78
C ALA A 145 14.04 -8.42 -9.95
N GLU A 146 14.30 -8.84 -11.20
CA GLU A 146 15.28 -9.90 -11.44
C GLU A 146 16.61 -9.47 -10.82
N PRO A 147 17.24 -10.31 -9.98
CA PRO A 147 18.61 -10.04 -9.57
C PRO A 147 19.46 -9.97 -10.84
N PRO A 148 20.53 -9.16 -10.86
CA PRO A 148 21.46 -9.15 -11.98
C PRO A 148 21.86 -10.59 -12.26
N GLU A 149 21.84 -10.98 -13.55
CA GLU A 149 22.05 -12.34 -14.02
C GLU A 149 23.38 -12.91 -13.49
N ASP A 150 23.29 -13.62 -12.37
CA ASP A 150 24.26 -14.64 -12.00
C ASP A 150 23.51 -15.96 -11.87
N THR A 151 23.60 -16.71 -12.95
CA THR A 151 23.47 -18.18 -13.11
C THR A 151 22.49 -18.92 -12.19
N GLU A 152 21.46 -19.53 -12.84
CA GLU A 152 20.71 -20.73 -12.45
C GLU A 152 19.78 -20.66 -11.23
N GLY A 153 18.48 -20.60 -11.51
CA GLY A 153 17.45 -20.91 -10.51
C GLY A 153 16.04 -20.48 -10.92
N ASN A 154 15.30 -21.42 -11.39
CA ASN A 154 13.90 -21.48 -11.77
C ASN A 154 12.95 -20.63 -10.92
N GLY A 155 12.75 -19.36 -11.25
CA GLY A 155 11.77 -18.46 -10.60
C GLY A 155 10.41 -18.53 -11.28
N ARG A 156 9.42 -19.13 -10.63
CA ARG A 156 8.03 -19.12 -11.06
C ARG A 156 7.40 -17.76 -10.71
N GLY A 157 7.10 -16.96 -11.73
CA GLY A 157 6.40 -15.69 -11.56
C GLY A 157 4.93 -15.87 -11.17
N CYS A 158 4.40 -14.95 -10.36
CA CYS A 158 2.98 -14.87 -10.09
C CYS A 158 2.22 -14.54 -11.37
N SER A 159 1.40 -15.47 -11.87
CA SER A 159 0.50 -15.24 -13.00
C SER A 159 -0.77 -14.58 -12.50
N ALA A 160 -1.18 -13.47 -13.13
CA ALA A 160 -2.52 -12.94 -12.97
C ALA A 160 -3.51 -13.89 -13.66
N ALA A 161 -4.45 -14.42 -12.90
CA ALA A 161 -5.62 -15.11 -13.42
C ALA A 161 -6.75 -14.12 -13.65
#